data_243b76324eb14ccc2c31634414b34b49
#
_entry.id   243b76324eb14ccc2c31634414b34b49
#
_cell.length_a   1.000
_cell.length_b   1.000
_cell.length_c   1.000
_cell.angle_alpha   90.00
_cell.angle_beta   90.00
_cell.angle_gamma   90.00
#
_symmetry.space_group_name_H-M   'P 1'
#
loop_
_entity.id
_entity.type
_entity.pdbx_description
1 polymer ?
#
loop_
_entity_poly.entity_id
_entity_poly.type
_entity_poly.pdbx_seq_one_letter_code
_entity_poly.pdbx_strand_id
1 'polypeptide(L)'
;MSIVGFCIIRRMGAEETFAVIDGLVSIITPCFNGARYLADTIESVLGQTYAQWEMIVVDDGSTDDTPRIVEEYAARDGRVQLIRQLNGGTAKARNAAMRRARGRYIALLDGDDLWEPDFLEKQLAFMGETGAICVCSAYRHIDEHGREIQHPTVPLSRITPGDMRVMNRIGCLTGLYDAQKHGKVYLHEELRSIRDDYAYWYDIVSLEGEARGNRQILARYRVQTASTTGNKLKLVSKQYHFYRQYLKHGVVTACLNTVRWGVSGIRKFS
;
A
#
# COMPACT_ATOMS: atom_id res chain seq x y z
N MET A 1 -18.73 -27.94 15.40
CA MET A 1 -17.26 -27.84 15.55
C MET A 1 -16.75 -26.91 14.48
N SER A 2 -16.55 -25.63 14.84
CA SER A 2 -16.09 -24.57 13.92
C SER A 2 -14.57 -24.62 13.87
N ILE A 3 -14.01 -24.95 12.70
CA ILE A 3 -12.57 -24.86 12.46
C ILE A 3 -12.26 -23.40 12.24
N VAL A 4 -11.84 -22.71 13.29
CA VAL A 4 -11.22 -21.39 13.21
C VAL A 4 -9.81 -21.61 12.68
N GLY A 5 -9.60 -21.32 11.39
CA GLY A 5 -8.27 -21.33 10.81
C GLY A 5 -7.44 -20.19 11.41
N PHE A 6 -6.52 -20.53 12.29
CA PHE A 6 -5.49 -19.62 12.78
C PHE A 6 -4.60 -19.21 11.59
N CYS A 7 -4.75 -17.96 11.15
CA CYS A 7 -3.76 -17.32 10.30
C CYS A 7 -2.53 -17.04 11.19
N ILE A 8 -1.43 -17.76 10.95
CA ILE A 8 -0.18 -17.54 11.69
C ILE A 8 0.38 -16.21 11.21
N ILE A 9 0.16 -15.16 12.00
CA ILE A 9 0.87 -13.89 11.85
C ILE A 9 2.33 -14.20 12.17
N ARG A 10 3.19 -14.24 11.16
CA ARG A 10 4.63 -14.35 11.35
C ARG A 10 5.13 -13.07 12.02
N ARG A 11 5.21 -13.06 13.34
CA ARG A 11 6.12 -12.18 14.07
C ARG A 11 7.53 -12.66 13.71
N MET A 12 8.26 -11.86 12.97
CA MET A 12 9.70 -12.10 12.83
C MET A 12 10.33 -11.91 14.21
N GLY A 13 11.08 -12.92 14.65
CA GLY A 13 11.55 -13.12 16.00
C GLY A 13 12.40 -11.99 16.57
N ALA A 14 12.43 -11.98 17.90
CA ALA A 14 12.96 -11.03 18.86
C ALA A 14 12.09 -9.74 18.97
N GLU A 15 11.61 -9.49 20.18
CA GLU A 15 11.02 -8.22 20.59
C GLU A 15 12.13 -7.14 20.60
N GLU A 16 12.47 -6.62 19.45
CA GLU A 16 13.11 -5.31 19.39
C GLU A 16 12.00 -4.29 19.67
N THR A 17 11.97 -3.79 20.87
CA THR A 17 11.19 -2.61 21.27
C THR A 17 11.74 -1.41 20.50
N PHE A 18 11.24 -1.19 19.29
CA PHE A 18 11.51 0.05 18.57
C PHE A 18 10.72 1.16 19.26
N ALA A 19 11.44 2.16 19.75
CA ALA A 19 10.81 3.39 20.22
C ALA A 19 10.09 4.03 19.02
N VAL A 20 8.79 3.90 19.00
CA VAL A 20 7.92 4.51 17.97
C VAL A 20 7.82 6.00 18.28
N ILE A 21 8.09 6.86 17.30
CA ILE A 21 7.94 8.30 17.45
C ILE A 21 6.45 8.63 17.27
N ASP A 22 5.84 9.12 18.34
CA ASP A 22 4.43 9.54 18.31
C ASP A 22 4.24 10.71 17.33
N GLY A 23 3.11 10.70 16.62
CA GLY A 23 2.82 11.69 15.57
C GLY A 23 3.59 11.49 14.27
N LEU A 24 4.69 10.75 14.23
CA LEU A 24 5.47 10.55 12.99
C LEU A 24 4.78 9.55 12.06
N VAL A 25 4.68 9.91 10.77
CA VAL A 25 4.23 9.02 9.70
C VAL A 25 5.44 8.54 8.91
N SER A 26 5.65 7.23 8.83
CA SER A 26 6.65 6.63 7.93
C SER A 26 5.99 6.23 6.60
N ILE A 27 6.44 6.85 5.52
CA ILE A 27 5.96 6.63 4.16
C ILE A 27 6.91 5.65 3.47
N ILE A 28 6.37 4.50 3.08
CA ILE A 28 7.13 3.37 2.53
C ILE A 28 6.99 3.38 1.00
N THR A 29 8.07 3.66 0.29
CA THR A 29 8.05 3.83 -1.18
C THR A 29 9.05 2.90 -1.85
N PRO A 30 8.61 1.73 -2.38
CA PRO A 30 9.44 0.90 -3.23
C PRO A 30 9.55 1.52 -4.62
N CYS A 31 10.72 1.44 -5.25
CA CYS A 31 10.91 1.93 -6.60
C CYS A 31 11.86 1.01 -7.39
N PHE A 32 11.53 0.75 -8.65
CA PHE A 32 12.39 0.06 -9.61
C PHE A 32 12.18 0.65 -10.99
N ASN A 33 13.22 1.29 -11.56
CA ASN A 33 13.18 2.00 -12.83
C ASN A 33 12.01 3.00 -12.89
N GLY A 34 11.91 3.85 -11.85
CA GLY A 34 10.82 4.80 -11.65
C GLY A 34 11.18 6.25 -11.96
N ALA A 35 12.33 6.52 -12.60
CA ALA A 35 12.85 7.88 -12.82
C ALA A 35 11.82 8.83 -13.45
N ARG A 36 10.88 8.29 -14.25
CA ARG A 36 9.86 9.08 -14.95
C ARG A 36 8.87 9.78 -14.01
N TYR A 37 8.50 9.17 -12.89
CA TYR A 37 7.38 9.65 -12.05
C TYR A 37 7.78 9.93 -10.61
N LEU A 38 8.91 9.38 -10.17
CA LEU A 38 9.33 9.42 -8.77
C LEU A 38 9.48 10.84 -8.23
N ALA A 39 9.94 11.79 -9.05
CA ALA A 39 10.03 13.18 -8.67
C ALA A 39 8.66 13.76 -8.30
N ASP A 40 7.62 13.51 -9.11
CA ASP A 40 6.24 13.95 -8.83
C ASP A 40 5.74 13.35 -7.50
N THR A 41 6.03 12.06 -7.26
CA THR A 41 5.66 11.37 -6.03
C THR A 41 6.30 12.02 -4.81
N ILE A 42 7.62 12.28 -4.85
CA ILE A 42 8.35 12.94 -3.75
C ILE A 42 7.81 14.36 -3.52
N GLU A 43 7.59 15.14 -4.57
CA GLU A 43 7.03 16.50 -4.47
C GLU A 43 5.63 16.48 -3.84
N SER A 44 4.79 15.48 -4.12
CA SER A 44 3.48 15.33 -3.49
C SER A 44 3.56 15.08 -1.99
N VAL A 45 4.64 14.46 -1.52
CA VAL A 45 4.93 14.25 -0.10
C VAL A 45 5.53 15.49 0.54
N LEU A 46 6.47 16.17 -0.13
CA LEU A 46 7.04 17.44 0.34
C LEU A 46 5.98 18.53 0.52
N GLY A 47 4.93 18.52 -0.34
CA GLY A 47 3.80 19.45 -0.30
C GLY A 47 2.73 19.14 0.75
N GLN A 48 2.92 18.13 1.62
CA GLN A 48 1.92 17.78 2.64
C GLN A 48 1.78 18.87 3.71
N THR A 49 0.53 19.21 4.07
CA THR A 49 0.22 20.17 5.16
C THR A 49 0.64 19.64 6.53
N TYR A 50 0.61 18.32 6.73
CA TYR A 50 1.14 17.67 7.93
C TYR A 50 2.65 17.47 7.82
N ALA A 51 3.43 18.07 8.72
CA ALA A 51 4.88 18.13 8.59
C ALA A 51 5.67 16.98 9.24
N GLN A 52 5.04 16.18 10.13
CA GLN A 52 5.74 15.13 10.89
C GLN A 52 5.71 13.80 10.11
N TRP A 53 6.54 13.70 9.09
CA TRP A 53 6.70 12.48 8.31
C TRP A 53 8.17 12.22 7.98
N GLU A 54 8.46 10.98 7.65
CA GLU A 54 9.67 10.53 6.98
C GLU A 54 9.26 9.70 5.75
N MET A 55 9.97 9.85 4.65
CA MET A 55 9.77 9.07 3.43
C MET A 55 11.00 8.20 3.19
N ILE A 56 10.79 6.89 3.15
CA ILE A 56 11.85 5.91 2.95
C ILE A 56 11.66 5.29 1.57
N VAL A 57 12.44 5.78 0.61
CA VAL A 57 12.46 5.26 -0.77
C VAL A 57 13.45 4.11 -0.85
N VAL A 58 12.99 2.96 -1.33
CA VAL A 58 13.86 1.81 -1.57
C VAL A 58 14.03 1.61 -3.07
N ASP A 59 15.23 1.90 -3.55
CA ASP A 59 15.65 1.54 -4.90
C ASP A 59 15.94 0.05 -4.96
N ASP A 60 15.07 -0.70 -5.64
CA ASP A 60 15.15 -2.16 -5.77
C ASP A 60 16.01 -2.58 -6.97
N GLY A 61 17.19 -1.95 -7.11
CA GLY A 61 18.20 -2.29 -8.12
C GLY A 61 17.91 -1.67 -9.49
N SER A 62 17.47 -0.42 -9.54
CA SER A 62 17.24 0.32 -10.78
C SER A 62 18.50 0.48 -11.62
N THR A 63 18.31 0.56 -12.93
CA THR A 63 19.34 0.80 -13.94
C THR A 63 19.20 2.17 -14.61
N ASP A 64 18.15 2.91 -14.27
CA ASP A 64 17.88 4.28 -14.71
C ASP A 64 18.31 5.31 -13.64
N ASP A 65 17.93 6.57 -13.81
CA ASP A 65 18.26 7.68 -12.91
C ASP A 65 17.52 7.67 -11.55
N THR A 66 16.74 6.63 -11.24
CA THR A 66 15.96 6.54 -10.01
C THR A 66 16.78 6.88 -8.74
N PRO A 67 17.95 6.23 -8.47
CA PRO A 67 18.70 6.52 -7.25
C PRO A 67 19.21 7.95 -7.20
N ARG A 68 19.67 8.50 -8.35
CA ARG A 68 20.16 9.88 -8.43
C ARG A 68 19.07 10.90 -8.06
N ILE A 69 17.85 10.69 -8.54
CA ILE A 69 16.70 11.55 -8.21
C ILE A 69 16.48 11.56 -6.70
N VAL A 70 16.45 10.41 -6.04
CA VAL A 70 16.21 10.34 -4.58
C VAL A 70 17.36 10.99 -3.80
N GLU A 71 18.61 10.79 -4.22
CA GLU A 71 19.79 11.40 -3.60
C GLU A 71 19.72 12.95 -3.65
N GLU A 72 19.26 13.52 -4.77
CA GLU A 72 19.07 14.96 -4.91
C GLU A 72 17.99 15.50 -3.94
N TYR A 73 16.89 14.79 -3.74
CA TYR A 73 15.85 15.16 -2.78
C TYR A 73 16.32 14.98 -1.33
N ALA A 74 16.99 13.87 -1.02
CA ALA A 74 17.52 13.60 0.31
C ALA A 74 18.58 14.63 0.74
N ALA A 75 19.33 15.18 -0.20
CA ALA A 75 20.28 16.29 0.07
C ALA A 75 19.58 17.62 0.41
N ARG A 76 18.34 17.83 -0.03
CA ARG A 76 17.54 19.04 0.21
C ARG A 76 16.67 18.94 1.45
N ASP A 77 16.15 17.73 1.73
CA ASP A 77 15.25 17.48 2.85
C ASP A 77 15.60 16.15 3.55
N GLY A 78 16.12 16.25 4.76
CA GLY A 78 16.56 15.09 5.55
C GLY A 78 15.42 14.13 5.97
N ARG A 79 14.16 14.46 5.69
CA ARG A 79 13.02 13.55 5.90
C ARG A 79 12.90 12.51 4.77
N VAL A 80 13.51 12.76 3.60
CA VAL A 80 13.60 11.81 2.48
C VAL A 80 14.87 10.98 2.64
N GLN A 81 14.73 9.67 2.59
CA GLN A 81 15.83 8.72 2.78
C GLN A 81 15.87 7.72 1.63
N LEU A 82 17.07 7.36 1.17
CA LEU A 82 17.31 6.32 0.16
C LEU A 82 17.88 5.06 0.80
N ILE A 83 17.31 3.91 0.46
CA ILE A 83 17.90 2.59 0.66
C ILE A 83 18.12 1.98 -0.72
N ARG A 84 19.30 1.43 -0.98
CA ARG A 84 19.60 0.70 -2.22
C ARG A 84 19.74 -0.79 -1.93
N GLN A 85 19.13 -1.63 -2.74
CA GLN A 85 19.26 -3.08 -2.64
C GLN A 85 19.31 -3.73 -4.02
N LEU A 86 19.74 -4.99 -4.06
CA LEU A 86 19.60 -5.83 -5.24
C LEU A 86 18.12 -6.17 -5.44
N ASN A 87 17.67 -6.21 -6.70
CA ASN A 87 16.26 -6.45 -7.03
C ASN A 87 15.74 -7.71 -6.35
N GLY A 88 14.73 -7.52 -5.52
CA GLY A 88 14.09 -8.57 -4.72
C GLY A 88 12.56 -8.55 -4.81
N GLY A 89 11.99 -7.58 -5.52
CA GLY A 89 10.55 -7.36 -5.66
C GLY A 89 9.97 -6.44 -4.57
N THR A 90 8.77 -5.92 -4.84
CA THR A 90 8.12 -4.87 -4.02
C THR A 90 7.96 -5.25 -2.55
N ALA A 91 7.59 -6.50 -2.23
CA ALA A 91 7.43 -6.93 -0.84
C ALA A 91 8.74 -6.82 -0.05
N LYS A 92 9.86 -7.26 -0.64
CA LYS A 92 11.18 -7.18 0.01
C LYS A 92 11.64 -5.72 0.15
N ALA A 93 11.41 -4.90 -0.88
CA ALA A 93 11.74 -3.47 -0.83
C ALA A 93 10.92 -2.75 0.26
N ARG A 94 9.60 -2.97 0.32
CA ARG A 94 8.75 -2.41 1.38
C ARG A 94 9.20 -2.86 2.77
N ASN A 95 9.57 -4.14 2.94
CA ASN A 95 10.08 -4.64 4.21
C ASN A 95 11.43 -4.00 4.61
N ALA A 96 12.31 -3.70 3.65
CA ALA A 96 13.54 -2.98 3.93
C ALA A 96 13.26 -1.58 4.48
N ALA A 97 12.31 -0.84 3.87
CA ALA A 97 11.84 0.44 4.39
C ALA A 97 11.14 0.29 5.75
N MET A 98 10.28 -0.73 5.90
CA MET A 98 9.55 -0.99 7.15
C MET A 98 10.49 -1.22 8.34
N ARG A 99 11.61 -1.90 8.12
CA ARG A 99 12.64 -2.09 9.17
C ARG A 99 13.26 -0.76 9.62
N ARG A 100 13.39 0.21 8.73
CA ARG A 100 13.95 1.55 9.03
C ARG A 100 12.91 2.52 9.57
N ALA A 101 11.65 2.31 9.29
CA ALA A 101 10.54 3.17 9.71
C ALA A 101 10.53 3.37 11.24
N ARG A 102 10.39 4.62 11.67
CA ARG A 102 10.37 5.03 13.09
C ARG A 102 9.02 5.56 13.54
N GLY A 103 8.13 5.84 12.58
CA GLY A 103 6.84 6.43 12.84
C GLY A 103 5.86 5.46 13.49
N ARG A 104 4.99 6.02 14.31
CA ARG A 104 3.79 5.35 14.81
C ARG A 104 2.86 4.97 13.66
N TYR A 105 2.72 5.86 12.69
CA TYR A 105 1.84 5.66 11.55
C TYR A 105 2.63 5.18 10.34
N ILE A 106 2.08 4.19 9.64
CA ILE A 106 2.68 3.58 8.45
C ILE A 106 1.75 3.77 7.26
N ALA A 107 2.29 4.34 6.18
CA ALA A 107 1.59 4.46 4.90
C ALA A 107 2.43 3.86 3.77
N LEU A 108 1.79 3.28 2.77
CA LEU A 108 2.44 2.81 1.55
C LEU A 108 2.15 3.81 0.43
N LEU A 109 3.17 4.17 -0.33
CA LEU A 109 3.04 5.03 -1.52
C LEU A 109 3.99 4.51 -2.61
N ASP A 110 3.45 4.06 -3.73
CA ASP A 110 4.27 3.60 -4.85
C ASP A 110 4.91 4.80 -5.59
N GLY A 111 6.08 4.61 -6.18
CA GLY A 111 6.89 5.69 -6.77
C GLY A 111 6.35 6.32 -8.05
N ASP A 112 5.10 6.03 -8.40
CA ASP A 112 4.36 6.58 -9.56
C ASP A 112 3.00 7.18 -9.18
N ASP A 113 2.62 7.08 -7.89
CA ASP A 113 1.37 7.58 -7.35
C ASP A 113 1.54 8.94 -6.64
N LEU A 114 0.45 9.66 -6.43
CA LEU A 114 0.47 10.99 -5.83
C LEU A 114 -0.54 11.10 -4.68
N TRP A 115 -0.22 11.95 -3.71
CA TRP A 115 -1.14 12.39 -2.68
C TRP A 115 -1.63 13.82 -2.91
N GLU A 116 -2.86 14.10 -2.49
CA GLU A 116 -3.34 15.49 -2.37
C GLU A 116 -2.63 16.15 -1.17
N PRO A 117 -2.47 17.48 -1.17
CA PRO A 117 -1.66 18.18 -0.16
C PRO A 117 -2.10 17.95 1.30
N ASP A 118 -3.34 17.59 1.53
CA ASP A 118 -3.94 17.40 2.84
C ASP A 118 -4.21 15.91 3.20
N PHE A 119 -3.58 14.97 2.45
CA PHE A 119 -3.78 13.53 2.64
C PHE A 119 -3.46 13.10 4.08
N LEU A 120 -2.26 13.38 4.55
CA LEU A 120 -1.81 12.95 5.88
C LEU A 120 -2.65 13.58 7.00
N GLU A 121 -2.89 14.88 6.93
CA GLU A 121 -3.68 15.60 7.92
C GLU A 121 -5.10 15.04 8.03
N LYS A 122 -5.78 14.88 6.90
CA LYS A 122 -7.16 14.36 6.86
C LYS A 122 -7.27 12.90 7.26
N GLN A 123 -6.30 12.07 6.88
CA GLN A 123 -6.31 10.65 7.26
C GLN A 123 -6.04 10.48 8.76
N LEU A 124 -5.13 11.25 9.36
CA LEU A 124 -4.87 11.23 10.80
C LEU A 124 -6.08 11.76 11.59
N ALA A 125 -6.70 12.84 11.14
CA ALA A 125 -7.92 13.36 11.76
C ALA A 125 -9.05 12.32 11.71
N PHE A 126 -9.29 11.70 10.55
CA PHE A 126 -10.31 10.66 10.38
C PHE A 126 -10.03 9.41 11.21
N MET A 127 -8.76 9.02 11.36
CA MET A 127 -8.34 7.95 12.26
C MET A 127 -8.67 8.28 13.72
N GLY A 128 -8.38 9.50 14.17
CA GLY A 128 -8.73 9.99 15.51
C GLY A 128 -10.24 10.03 15.76
N GLU A 129 -11.03 10.50 14.80
CA GLU A 129 -12.50 10.57 14.89
C GLU A 129 -13.14 9.19 14.98
N THR A 130 -12.63 8.22 14.24
CA THR A 130 -13.21 6.86 14.18
C THR A 130 -12.66 5.91 15.23
N GLY A 131 -11.51 6.23 15.83
CA GLY A 131 -10.77 5.33 16.73
C GLY A 131 -10.20 4.08 16.04
N ALA A 132 -10.22 4.04 14.70
CA ALA A 132 -9.75 2.88 13.94
C ALA A 132 -8.22 2.87 13.83
N ILE A 133 -7.61 1.69 13.90
CA ILE A 133 -6.15 1.54 13.68
C ILE A 133 -5.78 1.51 12.21
N CYS A 134 -6.73 1.36 11.31
CA CYS A 134 -6.52 1.36 9.86
C CYS A 134 -7.62 2.16 9.18
N VAL A 135 -7.20 3.12 8.36
CA VAL A 135 -8.10 3.93 7.53
C VAL A 135 -7.60 3.94 6.08
N CYS A 136 -8.50 4.19 5.14
CA CYS A 136 -8.14 4.42 3.74
C CYS A 136 -9.02 5.50 3.15
N SER A 137 -8.59 6.15 2.06
CA SER A 137 -9.34 7.19 1.39
C SER A 137 -9.86 6.78 0.01
N ALA A 138 -10.74 7.61 -0.56
CA ALA A 138 -11.02 7.57 -1.99
C ALA A 138 -9.82 8.13 -2.78
N TYR A 139 -9.74 7.73 -4.06
CA TYR A 139 -8.68 8.19 -4.96
C TYR A 139 -9.17 8.31 -6.39
N ARG A 140 -8.50 9.19 -7.16
CA ARG A 140 -8.70 9.36 -8.60
C ARG A 140 -7.77 8.45 -9.39
N HIS A 141 -8.19 8.13 -10.61
CA HIS A 141 -7.32 7.48 -11.59
C HIS A 141 -6.80 8.53 -12.56
N ILE A 142 -5.48 8.56 -12.75
CA ILE A 142 -4.83 9.45 -13.71
C ILE A 142 -4.03 8.66 -14.76
N ASP A 143 -3.90 9.22 -15.96
CA ASP A 143 -3.04 8.66 -17.00
C ASP A 143 -1.56 9.00 -16.76
N GLU A 144 -0.71 8.61 -17.69
CA GLU A 144 0.74 8.89 -17.68
C GLU A 144 1.08 10.39 -17.70
N HIS A 145 0.13 11.25 -18.06
CA HIS A 145 0.25 12.71 -18.13
C HIS A 145 -0.43 13.43 -16.96
N GLY A 146 -0.96 12.68 -15.98
CA GLY A 146 -1.67 13.23 -14.81
C GLY A 146 -3.12 13.63 -15.07
N ARG A 147 -3.72 13.32 -16.24
CA ARG A 147 -5.11 13.63 -16.56
C ARG A 147 -6.03 12.57 -15.99
N GLU A 148 -7.17 13.02 -15.44
CA GLU A 148 -8.19 12.10 -14.92
C GLU A 148 -8.81 11.26 -16.04
N ILE A 149 -8.91 9.93 -15.83
CA ILE A 149 -9.38 8.99 -16.86
C ILE A 149 -10.59 8.16 -16.47
N GLN A 150 -10.98 8.15 -15.20
CA GLN A 150 -12.09 7.32 -14.70
C GLN A 150 -12.78 8.00 -13.52
N HIS A 151 -13.97 7.45 -13.16
CA HIS A 151 -14.59 7.81 -11.89
C HIS A 151 -13.71 7.44 -10.70
N PRO A 152 -13.72 8.26 -9.63
CA PRO A 152 -12.97 7.95 -8.44
C PRO A 152 -13.36 6.60 -7.82
N THR A 153 -12.38 5.90 -7.27
CA THR A 153 -12.65 4.74 -6.43
C THR A 153 -12.93 5.22 -5.01
N VAL A 154 -14.13 4.90 -4.51
CA VAL A 154 -14.57 5.27 -3.15
C VAL A 154 -14.62 4.00 -2.29
N PRO A 155 -13.98 3.99 -1.12
CA PRO A 155 -14.00 2.83 -0.23
C PRO A 155 -15.37 2.63 0.43
N LEU A 156 -15.61 1.41 0.94
CA LEU A 156 -16.70 1.17 1.89
C LEU A 156 -16.43 1.95 3.18
N SER A 157 -17.47 2.48 3.82
CA SER A 157 -17.31 3.19 5.10
C SER A 157 -16.74 2.32 6.22
N ARG A 158 -17.04 1.00 6.15
CA ARG A 158 -16.50 -0.04 7.01
C ARG A 158 -16.03 -1.20 6.14
N ILE A 159 -14.80 -1.65 6.36
CA ILE A 159 -14.16 -2.74 5.63
C ILE A 159 -13.82 -3.84 6.62
N THR A 160 -14.39 -5.02 6.44
CA THR A 160 -14.15 -6.19 7.30
C THR A 160 -13.17 -7.18 6.65
N PRO A 161 -12.58 -8.12 7.41
CA PRO A 161 -11.83 -9.23 6.82
C PRO A 161 -12.65 -10.04 5.82
N GLY A 162 -13.97 -10.14 6.03
CA GLY A 162 -14.91 -10.78 5.10
C GLY A 162 -14.94 -10.09 3.73
N ASP A 163 -15.02 -8.76 3.72
CA ASP A 163 -14.96 -7.94 2.49
C ASP A 163 -13.61 -8.11 1.78
N MET A 164 -12.53 -8.08 2.56
CA MET A 164 -11.18 -8.27 2.05
C MET A 164 -10.95 -9.68 1.50
N ARG A 165 -11.60 -10.72 2.00
CA ARG A 165 -11.51 -12.08 1.43
C ARG A 165 -12.12 -12.19 0.04
N VAL A 166 -13.02 -11.30 -0.34
CA VAL A 166 -13.62 -11.26 -1.67
C VAL A 166 -12.77 -10.50 -2.66
N MET A 167 -12.30 -9.30 -2.28
CA MET A 167 -11.40 -8.49 -3.11
C MET A 167 -10.66 -7.46 -2.25
N ASN A 168 -9.54 -6.93 -2.76
CA ASN A 168 -8.86 -5.81 -2.14
C ASN A 168 -9.79 -4.58 -2.08
N ARG A 169 -10.03 -4.06 -0.87
CA ARG A 169 -10.87 -2.88 -0.61
C ARG A 169 -10.06 -1.64 -0.27
N ILE A 170 -8.77 -1.79 -0.06
CA ILE A 170 -7.85 -0.71 0.29
C ILE A 170 -6.85 -0.51 -0.85
N GLY A 171 -6.88 0.63 -1.51
CA GLY A 171 -5.87 1.00 -2.50
C GLY A 171 -4.51 1.17 -1.82
N CYS A 172 -3.43 0.63 -2.40
CA CYS A 172 -2.09 0.64 -1.80
C CYS A 172 -1.73 2.04 -1.27
N LEU A 173 -1.89 3.06 -2.11
CA LEU A 173 -1.56 4.46 -1.85
C LEU A 173 -2.49 5.18 -0.86
N THR A 174 -3.60 4.55 -0.43
CA THR A 174 -4.63 5.24 0.38
C THR A 174 -4.66 4.83 1.84
N GLY A 175 -3.99 3.72 2.18
CA GLY A 175 -4.04 3.16 3.51
C GLY A 175 -3.11 3.87 4.50
N LEU A 176 -3.60 4.08 5.72
CA LEU A 176 -2.81 4.53 6.86
C LEU A 176 -3.07 3.58 8.04
N TYR A 177 -2.01 3.10 8.67
CA TYR A 177 -2.04 2.14 9.77
C TYR A 177 -1.37 2.71 11.02
N ASP A 178 -2.03 2.61 12.18
CA ASP A 178 -1.45 2.92 13.49
C ASP A 178 -0.79 1.67 14.08
N ALA A 179 0.52 1.65 14.10
CA ALA A 179 1.31 0.52 14.58
C ALA A 179 1.49 0.49 16.11
N GLN A 180 0.91 1.44 16.86
CA GLN A 180 1.12 1.55 18.30
C GLN A 180 0.66 0.29 19.06
N LYS A 181 -0.49 -0.26 18.67
CA LYS A 181 -1.09 -1.38 19.40
C LYS A 181 -0.50 -2.75 19.04
N HIS A 182 -0.22 -2.98 17.77
CA HIS A 182 0.17 -4.30 17.26
C HIS A 182 1.58 -4.36 16.70
N GLY A 183 2.31 -3.24 16.75
CA GLY A 183 3.62 -3.13 16.14
C GLY A 183 3.57 -3.08 14.61
N LYS A 184 4.74 -3.15 14.00
CA LYS A 184 4.86 -3.15 12.55
C LYS A 184 4.39 -4.48 11.96
N VAL A 185 3.57 -4.41 10.92
CA VAL A 185 3.20 -5.55 10.08
C VAL A 185 4.12 -5.57 8.87
N TYR A 186 4.67 -6.73 8.54
CA TYR A 186 5.56 -6.90 7.40
C TYR A 186 4.85 -7.57 6.24
N LEU A 187 5.26 -7.23 5.02
CA LEU A 187 4.74 -7.84 3.82
C LEU A 187 5.28 -9.27 3.65
N HIS A 188 4.51 -10.10 2.96
CA HIS A 188 4.87 -11.49 2.66
C HIS A 188 5.84 -11.55 1.48
N GLU A 189 7.15 -11.69 1.75
CA GLU A 189 8.21 -11.69 0.73
C GLU A 189 8.07 -12.84 -0.28
N GLU A 190 7.46 -13.97 0.13
CA GLU A 190 7.16 -15.10 -0.74
C GLU A 190 6.15 -14.76 -1.85
N LEU A 191 5.33 -13.73 -1.66
CA LEU A 191 4.41 -13.22 -2.68
C LEU A 191 5.14 -12.35 -3.72
N ARG A 192 6.34 -11.85 -3.42
CA ARG A 192 7.12 -10.90 -4.24
C ARG A 192 6.28 -9.68 -4.61
N SER A 193 5.79 -9.62 -5.86
CA SER A 193 4.91 -8.54 -6.36
C SER A 193 3.52 -9.09 -6.73
N ILE A 194 3.10 -10.20 -6.10
CA ILE A 194 1.79 -10.81 -6.37
C ILE A 194 0.84 -10.42 -5.25
N ARG A 195 0.16 -9.28 -5.38
CA ARG A 195 -0.84 -8.85 -4.40
C ARG A 195 -0.29 -8.72 -2.97
N ASP A 196 0.98 -8.38 -2.86
CA ASP A 196 1.66 -8.20 -1.57
C ASP A 196 1.03 -7.07 -0.73
N ASP A 197 0.62 -5.97 -1.38
CA ASP A 197 -0.18 -4.91 -0.77
C ASP A 197 -1.54 -5.40 -0.26
N TYR A 198 -2.21 -6.24 -1.03
CA TYR A 198 -3.49 -6.83 -0.63
C TYR A 198 -3.35 -7.71 0.61
N ALA A 199 -2.31 -8.59 0.64
CA ALA A 199 -2.02 -9.41 1.80
C ALA A 199 -1.75 -8.55 3.03
N TYR A 200 -0.91 -7.53 2.89
CA TYR A 200 -0.56 -6.59 3.95
C TYR A 200 -1.80 -5.91 4.56
N TRP A 201 -2.66 -5.32 3.72
CA TRP A 201 -3.88 -4.68 4.22
C TRP A 201 -4.89 -5.68 4.79
N TYR A 202 -4.97 -6.90 4.23
CA TYR A 202 -5.80 -7.96 4.79
C TYR A 202 -5.37 -8.35 6.20
N ASP A 203 -4.06 -8.49 6.44
CA ASP A 203 -3.53 -8.82 7.75
C ASP A 203 -3.85 -7.71 8.76
N ILE A 204 -3.62 -6.45 8.40
CA ILE A 204 -3.91 -5.29 9.26
C ILE A 204 -5.40 -5.23 9.61
N VAL A 205 -6.30 -5.35 8.63
CA VAL A 205 -7.74 -5.36 8.88
C VAL A 205 -8.14 -6.53 9.80
N SER A 206 -7.42 -7.65 9.70
CA SER A 206 -7.69 -8.84 10.52
C SER A 206 -7.27 -8.69 11.99
N LEU A 207 -6.36 -7.75 12.31
CA LEU A 207 -5.93 -7.49 13.70
C LEU A 207 -7.06 -6.96 14.58
N GLU A 208 -7.89 -6.05 14.05
CA GLU A 208 -9.00 -5.41 14.80
C GLU A 208 -10.39 -5.79 14.26
N GLY A 209 -10.42 -6.57 13.17
CA GLY A 209 -11.68 -6.98 12.55
C GLY A 209 -12.30 -5.94 11.62
N GLU A 210 -11.73 -4.73 11.52
CA GLU A 210 -12.20 -3.71 10.58
C GLU A 210 -11.15 -2.66 10.24
N ALA A 211 -11.39 -1.96 9.10
CA ALA A 211 -10.83 -0.66 8.77
C ALA A 211 -11.95 0.32 8.41
N ARG A 212 -11.65 1.61 8.43
CA ARG A 212 -12.61 2.68 8.10
C ARG A 212 -12.25 3.38 6.80
N GLY A 213 -13.25 3.59 5.95
CA GLY A 213 -13.09 4.26 4.67
C GLY A 213 -13.52 5.72 4.71
N ASN A 214 -12.55 6.61 4.48
CA ASN A 214 -12.77 8.03 4.27
C ASN A 214 -13.21 8.25 2.82
N ARG A 215 -14.36 8.90 2.62
CA ARG A 215 -14.91 9.15 1.29
C ARG A 215 -14.27 10.34 0.56
N GLN A 216 -13.40 11.09 1.23
CA GLN A 216 -12.67 12.19 0.61
C GLN A 216 -11.64 11.63 -0.38
N ILE A 217 -11.52 12.29 -1.54
CA ILE A 217 -10.55 11.93 -2.57
C ILE A 217 -9.24 12.58 -2.18
N LEU A 218 -8.28 11.79 -1.71
CA LEU A 218 -7.02 12.29 -1.14
C LEU A 218 -5.77 11.76 -1.88
N ALA A 219 -5.95 10.94 -2.91
CA ALA A 219 -4.83 10.37 -3.65
C ALA A 219 -5.15 10.23 -5.14
N ARG A 220 -4.10 10.07 -5.97
CA ARG A 220 -4.17 9.87 -7.42
C ARG A 220 -3.37 8.64 -7.79
N TYR A 221 -4.05 7.63 -8.29
CA TYR A 221 -3.47 6.39 -8.78
C TYR A 221 -3.10 6.51 -10.25
N ARG A 222 -1.84 6.33 -10.60
CA ARG A 222 -1.38 6.41 -11.99
C ARG A 222 -1.55 5.08 -12.72
N VAL A 223 -2.34 5.11 -13.78
CA VAL A 223 -2.53 3.95 -14.66
C VAL A 223 -1.52 4.02 -15.81
N GLN A 224 -0.58 3.07 -15.82
CA GLN A 224 0.42 2.97 -16.88
C GLN A 224 0.02 1.89 -17.89
N THR A 225 0.15 2.17 -19.18
CA THR A 225 -0.12 1.22 -20.27
C THR A 225 0.84 0.03 -20.26
N ALA A 226 2.07 0.24 -19.83
CA ALA A 226 3.14 -0.77 -19.73
C ALA A 226 3.24 -1.45 -18.33
N SER A 227 2.27 -1.21 -17.44
CA SER A 227 2.33 -1.77 -16.07
C SER A 227 2.28 -3.30 -16.05
N THR A 228 2.75 -3.90 -14.93
CA THR A 228 2.64 -5.34 -14.66
C THR A 228 1.20 -5.87 -14.71
N THR A 229 0.22 -4.96 -14.72
CA THR A 229 -1.22 -5.24 -14.88
C THR A 229 -1.67 -5.34 -16.34
N GLY A 230 -0.82 -5.01 -17.32
CA GLY A 230 -1.18 -4.99 -18.76
C GLY A 230 -1.56 -6.36 -19.34
N ASN A 231 -1.03 -7.47 -18.80
CA ASN A 231 -1.42 -8.81 -19.23
C ASN A 231 -2.58 -9.37 -18.38
N LYS A 232 -3.81 -9.14 -18.84
CA LYS A 232 -5.05 -9.52 -18.13
C LYS A 232 -5.10 -11.00 -17.73
N LEU A 233 -4.61 -11.93 -18.58
CA LEU A 233 -4.61 -13.37 -18.29
C LEU A 233 -3.63 -13.72 -17.16
N LYS A 234 -2.41 -13.14 -17.16
CA LYS A 234 -1.46 -13.31 -16.06
C LYS A 234 -2.03 -12.75 -14.76
N LEU A 235 -2.77 -11.64 -14.83
CA LEU A 235 -3.39 -11.03 -13.67
C LEU A 235 -4.49 -11.89 -13.06
N VAL A 236 -5.32 -12.52 -13.89
CA VAL A 236 -6.36 -13.48 -13.45
C VAL A 236 -5.71 -14.68 -12.75
N SER A 237 -4.66 -15.26 -13.36
CA SER A 237 -3.90 -16.36 -12.74
C SER A 237 -3.30 -15.96 -11.39
N LYS A 238 -2.65 -14.78 -11.30
CA LYS A 238 -2.11 -14.24 -10.05
C LYS A 238 -3.19 -14.10 -8.97
N GLN A 239 -4.36 -13.58 -9.34
CA GLN A 239 -5.49 -13.42 -8.42
C GLN A 239 -6.02 -14.75 -7.90
N TYR A 240 -6.17 -15.75 -8.79
CA TYR A 240 -6.58 -17.11 -8.41
C TYR A 240 -5.57 -17.75 -7.43
N HIS A 241 -4.27 -17.65 -7.75
CA HIS A 241 -3.22 -18.19 -6.88
C HIS A 241 -3.19 -17.50 -5.50
N PHE A 242 -3.41 -16.18 -5.46
CA PHE A 242 -3.55 -15.44 -4.21
C PHE A 242 -4.68 -16.00 -3.34
N TYR A 243 -5.88 -16.22 -3.91
CA TYR A 243 -7.00 -16.83 -3.19
C TYR A 243 -6.68 -18.24 -2.70
N ARG A 244 -5.99 -19.05 -3.51
CA ARG A 244 -5.64 -20.43 -3.14
C ARG A 244 -4.52 -20.53 -2.13
N GLN A 245 -3.45 -19.82 -2.35
CA GLN A 245 -2.21 -19.98 -1.60
C GLN A 245 -2.17 -19.13 -0.34
N TYR A 246 -2.62 -17.88 -0.43
CA TYR A 246 -2.59 -16.95 0.70
C TYR A 246 -3.88 -17.02 1.53
N LEU A 247 -5.02 -16.74 0.94
CA LEU A 247 -6.32 -16.77 1.65
C LEU A 247 -6.85 -18.17 1.96
N LYS A 248 -6.16 -19.23 1.48
CA LYS A 248 -6.50 -20.64 1.71
C LYS A 248 -7.92 -20.99 1.31
N HIS A 249 -8.48 -20.32 0.30
CA HIS A 249 -9.81 -20.65 -0.22
C HIS A 249 -9.84 -22.04 -0.88
N GLY A 250 -10.96 -22.76 -0.75
CA GLY A 250 -11.23 -23.94 -1.56
C GLY A 250 -11.28 -23.59 -3.06
N VAL A 251 -11.12 -24.59 -3.93
CA VAL A 251 -11.07 -24.39 -5.41
C VAL A 251 -12.29 -23.60 -5.89
N VAL A 252 -13.49 -24.03 -5.51
CA VAL A 252 -14.76 -23.41 -5.94
C VAL A 252 -14.83 -21.94 -5.52
N THR A 253 -14.54 -21.64 -4.25
CA THR A 253 -14.56 -20.27 -3.72
C THR A 253 -13.52 -19.40 -4.42
N ALA A 254 -12.33 -19.93 -4.68
CA ALA A 254 -11.27 -19.20 -5.39
C ALA A 254 -11.70 -18.87 -6.83
N CYS A 255 -12.30 -19.82 -7.55
CA CYS A 255 -12.85 -19.60 -8.90
C CYS A 255 -13.94 -18.51 -8.87
N LEU A 256 -14.93 -18.64 -7.98
CA LEU A 256 -16.04 -17.67 -7.87
C LEU A 256 -15.53 -16.27 -7.56
N ASN A 257 -14.60 -16.13 -6.60
CA ASN A 257 -14.04 -14.82 -6.24
C ASN A 257 -13.15 -14.25 -7.36
N THR A 258 -12.45 -15.09 -8.12
CA THR A 258 -11.69 -14.65 -9.30
C THR A 258 -12.62 -14.09 -10.37
N VAL A 259 -13.75 -14.74 -10.63
CA VAL A 259 -14.77 -14.24 -11.57
C VAL A 259 -15.38 -12.93 -11.08
N ARG A 260 -15.80 -12.85 -9.81
CA ARG A 260 -16.33 -11.62 -9.20
C ARG A 260 -15.34 -10.46 -9.30
N TRP A 261 -14.06 -10.72 -9.02
CA TRP A 261 -13.00 -9.73 -9.17
C TRP A 261 -12.85 -9.27 -10.63
N GLY A 262 -12.86 -10.20 -11.60
CA GLY A 262 -12.78 -9.88 -13.02
C GLY A 262 -13.95 -9.02 -13.51
N VAL A 263 -15.18 -9.37 -13.11
CA VAL A 263 -16.39 -8.58 -13.44
C VAL A 263 -16.33 -7.18 -12.81
N SER A 264 -15.85 -7.06 -11.56
CA SER A 264 -15.68 -5.76 -10.90
C SER A 264 -14.64 -4.91 -11.62
N GLY A 265 -13.57 -5.52 -12.15
CA GLY A 265 -12.56 -4.86 -12.97
C GLY A 265 -13.17 -4.29 -14.26
N ILE A 266 -13.99 -5.07 -14.97
CA ILE A 266 -14.64 -4.61 -16.21
C ILE A 266 -15.55 -3.40 -15.92
N ARG A 267 -16.36 -3.44 -14.85
CA ARG A 267 -17.24 -2.31 -14.47
C ARG A 267 -16.51 -1.03 -14.06
N LYS A 268 -15.25 -1.13 -13.66
CA LYS A 268 -14.41 0.06 -13.37
C LYS A 268 -13.87 0.72 -14.65
N PHE A 269 -13.82 -0.03 -15.76
CA PHE A 269 -13.27 0.42 -17.03
C PHE A 269 -14.34 0.66 -18.11
N SER A 270 -15.64 0.48 -17.80
CA SER A 270 -16.81 0.85 -18.60
C SER A 270 -17.41 2.15 -18.10
#